data_c06fab6ef7f3d1edb950451a1af232d4
#
_entry.id   c06fab6ef7f3d1edb950451a1af232d4
#
_cell.length_a   1.000
_cell.length_b   1.000
_cell.length_c   1.000
_cell.angle_alpha   90.00
_cell.angle_beta   90.00
_cell.angle_gamma   90.00
#
_symmetry.space_group_name_H-M   'P 1'
#
loop_
_entity.id
_entity.type
_entity.pdbx_description
1 polymer ?
#
loop_
_entity_poly.entity_id
_entity_poly.type
_entity_poly.pdbx_seq_one_letter_code
_entity_poly.pdbx_strand_id
1 'polypeptide(L)'
;LHQDLVAVHQGMALSMAQLSPEVEIISEVENWPHTRFTKSLNMTGLQMELHTLAGADKISLNVFDFMATPYVQEKPMVELIRDRKPELDKAAELRKGKAQDGLGLLWYPGQENLLETPGGRLDELIIKREFDTLFPMLGIPVCFEEREVNLLSGVNALCCSREELMRLLGKGLILDGDAARYVC
;
A
#
# COMPACT_ATOMS: atom_id res chain seq x y z
N LEU A 1 -0.94 0.66 15.04
CA LEU A 1 -1.07 1.97 14.35
C LEU A 1 -0.02 2.15 13.27
N HIS A 2 1.27 1.91 13.56
CA HIS A 2 2.35 1.96 12.55
C HIS A 2 2.18 0.89 11.48
N GLN A 3 1.86 -0.32 11.87
CA GLN A 3 1.60 -1.45 10.97
C GLN A 3 0.43 -1.14 10.02
N ASP A 4 -0.63 -0.52 10.52
CA ASP A 4 -1.80 -0.18 9.70
C ASP A 4 -1.46 0.86 8.63
N LEU A 5 -0.63 1.86 8.94
CA LEU A 5 -0.18 2.85 7.95
C LEU A 5 0.71 2.23 6.86
N VAL A 6 1.62 1.33 7.24
CA VAL A 6 2.44 0.58 6.27
C VAL A 6 1.55 -0.27 5.37
N ALA A 7 0.57 -0.99 5.94
CA ALA A 7 -0.35 -1.82 5.17
C ALA A 7 -1.20 -0.99 4.19
N VAL A 8 -1.70 0.18 4.63
CA VAL A 8 -2.46 1.10 3.76
C VAL A 8 -1.58 1.62 2.62
N HIS A 9 -0.36 2.08 2.93
CA HIS A 9 0.59 2.57 1.94
C HIS A 9 0.93 1.49 0.90
N GLN A 10 1.25 0.28 1.33
CA GLN A 10 1.57 -0.83 0.44
C GLN A 10 0.35 -1.29 -0.37
N GLY A 11 -0.85 -1.25 0.24
CA GLY A 11 -2.09 -1.53 -0.47
C GLY A 11 -2.35 -0.55 -1.61
N MET A 12 -2.11 0.73 -1.39
CA MET A 12 -2.18 1.74 -2.45
C MET A 12 -1.15 1.49 -3.53
N ALA A 13 0.12 1.27 -3.17
CA ALA A 13 1.19 1.03 -4.13
C ALA A 13 0.89 -0.19 -5.02
N LEU A 14 0.38 -1.28 -4.43
CA LEU A 14 -0.06 -2.46 -5.18
C LEU A 14 -1.21 -2.14 -6.14
N SER A 15 -2.24 -1.43 -5.65
CA SER A 15 -3.40 -1.06 -6.49
C SER A 15 -2.96 -0.21 -7.67
N MET A 16 -2.07 0.75 -7.44
CA MET A 16 -1.54 1.63 -8.48
C MET A 16 -0.69 0.87 -9.49
N ALA A 17 0.13 -0.09 -9.05
CA ALA A 17 0.96 -0.91 -9.94
C ALA A 17 0.14 -1.75 -10.94
N GLN A 18 -1.15 -1.98 -10.66
CA GLN A 18 -2.06 -2.72 -11.53
C GLN A 18 -2.86 -1.83 -12.49
N LEU A 19 -2.77 -0.51 -12.35
CA LEU A 19 -3.53 0.44 -13.16
C LEU A 19 -2.68 0.99 -14.31
N SER A 20 -3.36 1.40 -15.39
CA SER A 20 -2.71 2.16 -16.46
C SER A 20 -2.15 3.47 -15.90
N PRO A 21 -0.94 3.90 -16.35
CA PRO A 21 -0.37 5.20 -15.94
C PRO A 21 -1.24 6.41 -16.26
N GLU A 22 -2.26 6.26 -17.12
CA GLU A 22 -3.20 7.33 -17.48
C GLU A 22 -4.36 7.47 -16.48
N VAL A 23 -4.51 6.52 -15.54
CA VAL A 23 -5.57 6.54 -14.54
C VAL A 23 -5.22 7.53 -13.45
N GLU A 24 -6.10 8.52 -13.23
CA GLU A 24 -5.96 9.45 -12.10
C GLU A 24 -6.25 8.73 -10.79
N ILE A 25 -5.34 8.80 -9.86
CA ILE A 25 -5.45 8.17 -8.55
C ILE A 25 -5.89 9.20 -7.52
N ILE A 26 -7.10 9.00 -6.99
CA ILE A 26 -7.65 9.82 -5.91
C ILE A 26 -7.65 8.97 -4.64
N SER A 27 -6.78 9.33 -3.70
CA SER A 27 -6.74 8.67 -2.40
C SER A 27 -7.71 9.31 -1.43
N GLU A 28 -8.30 8.53 -0.56
CA GLU A 28 -9.17 9.03 0.51
C GLU A 28 -8.45 9.00 1.85
N VAL A 29 -8.48 10.14 2.55
CA VAL A 29 -8.04 10.27 3.95
C VAL A 29 -9.28 10.51 4.80
N GLU A 30 -9.66 9.49 5.54
CA GLU A 30 -10.92 9.46 6.27
C GLU A 30 -10.72 9.37 7.79
N ASN A 31 -11.55 10.09 8.53
CA ASN A 31 -11.81 9.89 9.95
C ASN A 31 -13.21 9.26 10.11
N TRP A 32 -13.38 8.46 11.18
CA TRP A 32 -14.70 7.91 11.46
C TRP A 32 -15.69 9.05 11.78
N PRO A 33 -16.74 9.27 10.97
CA PRO A 33 -17.54 10.49 11.07
C PRO A 33 -18.58 10.49 12.18
N HIS A 34 -18.82 9.33 12.83
CA HIS A 34 -19.85 9.18 13.86
C HIS A 34 -19.31 9.29 15.29
N THR A 35 -18.17 9.95 15.46
CA THR A 35 -17.58 10.25 16.77
C THR A 35 -16.78 11.55 16.69
N ARG A 36 -16.67 12.21 17.84
CA ARG A 36 -15.77 13.37 18.01
C ARG A 36 -14.31 12.95 18.25
N PHE A 37 -14.07 11.67 18.50
CA PHE A 37 -12.73 11.12 18.72
C PHE A 37 -12.15 10.65 17.39
N THR A 38 -11.49 11.55 16.71
CA THR A 38 -10.85 11.28 15.41
C THR A 38 -9.38 10.91 15.55
N LYS A 39 -8.73 10.59 14.45
CA LYS A 39 -7.26 10.52 14.40
C LYS A 39 -6.65 11.85 14.86
N SER A 40 -5.48 11.78 15.48
CA SER A 40 -4.76 13.01 15.82
C SER A 40 -4.38 13.79 14.54
N LEU A 41 -4.21 15.09 14.69
CA LEU A 41 -3.75 15.97 13.60
C LEU A 41 -2.46 15.44 12.95
N ASN A 42 -1.49 15.00 13.76
CA ASN A 42 -0.24 14.43 13.27
C ASN A 42 -0.46 13.16 12.43
N MET A 43 -1.36 12.28 12.83
CA MET A 43 -1.66 11.06 12.08
C MET A 43 -2.38 11.36 10.77
N THR A 44 -3.28 12.33 10.77
CA THR A 44 -3.95 12.77 9.54
C THR A 44 -2.93 13.39 8.58
N GLY A 45 -2.05 14.26 9.07
CA GLY A 45 -0.97 14.85 8.28
C GLY A 45 -0.02 13.80 7.71
N LEU A 46 0.42 12.84 8.53
CA LEU A 46 1.28 11.73 8.09
C LEU A 46 0.59 10.87 7.02
N GLN A 47 -0.70 10.59 7.16
CA GLN A 47 -1.44 9.83 6.16
C GLN A 47 -1.50 10.57 4.82
N MET A 48 -1.77 11.89 4.83
CA MET A 48 -1.71 12.70 3.60
C MET A 48 -0.32 12.65 2.94
N GLU A 49 0.75 12.76 3.72
CA GLU A 49 2.14 12.66 3.23
C GLU A 49 2.41 11.30 2.59
N LEU A 50 2.06 10.21 3.28
CA LEU A 50 2.27 8.84 2.77
C LEU A 50 1.50 8.59 1.47
N HIS A 51 0.24 9.04 1.39
CA HIS A 51 -0.55 8.89 0.17
C HIS A 51 0.02 9.71 -0.99
N THR A 52 0.48 10.92 -0.72
CA THR A 52 1.17 11.76 -1.73
C THR A 52 2.44 11.10 -2.23
N LEU A 53 3.27 10.58 -1.31
CA LEU A 53 4.53 9.90 -1.64
C LEU A 53 4.29 8.56 -2.33
N ALA A 54 3.22 7.83 -1.98
CA ALA A 54 2.83 6.60 -2.66
C ALA A 54 2.42 6.83 -4.11
N GLY A 55 1.91 8.01 -4.44
CA GLY A 55 1.62 8.34 -5.82
C GLY A 55 0.20 8.84 -6.11
N ALA A 56 -0.59 9.13 -5.09
CA ALA A 56 -1.89 9.74 -5.31
C ALA A 56 -1.75 11.09 -6.04
N ASP A 57 -2.55 11.28 -7.07
CA ASP A 57 -2.64 12.54 -7.81
C ASP A 57 -3.45 13.57 -7.04
N LYS A 58 -4.44 13.09 -6.29
CA LYS A 58 -5.32 13.90 -5.44
C LYS A 58 -5.60 13.19 -4.13
N ILE A 59 -5.97 13.98 -3.12
CA ILE A 59 -6.44 13.48 -1.84
C ILE A 59 -7.85 14.00 -1.60
N SER A 60 -8.81 13.09 -1.44
CA SER A 60 -10.13 13.38 -0.92
C SER A 60 -10.09 13.36 0.61
N LEU A 61 -10.68 14.34 1.25
CA LEU A 61 -10.65 14.50 2.70
C LEU A 61 -12.06 14.35 3.28
N ASN A 62 -12.28 13.28 4.04
CA ASN A 62 -13.47 13.08 4.87
C ASN A 62 -13.03 13.06 6.35
N VAL A 63 -12.63 14.23 6.87
CA VAL A 63 -11.95 14.35 8.17
C VAL A 63 -12.78 15.01 9.26
N PHE A 64 -13.95 15.57 8.90
CA PHE A 64 -14.86 16.18 9.84
C PHE A 64 -15.94 15.19 10.27
N ASP A 65 -16.43 15.32 11.51
CA ASP A 65 -17.49 14.47 12.01
C ASP A 65 -18.89 14.93 11.52
N PHE A 66 -19.86 14.00 11.60
CA PHE A 66 -21.27 14.27 11.30
C PHE A 66 -22.10 14.58 12.56
N MET A 67 -21.43 14.88 13.68
CA MET A 67 -22.03 15.11 14.97
C MET A 67 -22.38 16.58 15.23
N ALA A 68 -22.40 17.40 14.16
CA ALA A 68 -22.61 18.85 14.23
C ALA A 68 -21.61 19.57 15.16
N THR A 69 -20.38 19.11 15.19
CA THR A 69 -19.31 19.76 15.97
C THR A 69 -19.10 21.19 15.48
N PRO A 70 -19.09 22.20 16.35
CA PRO A 70 -18.92 23.57 15.94
C PRO A 70 -17.58 23.81 15.26
N TYR A 71 -17.55 24.61 14.18
CA TYR A 71 -16.35 24.92 13.40
C TYR A 71 -15.15 25.38 14.24
N VAL A 72 -15.39 26.10 15.34
CA VAL A 72 -14.31 26.55 16.23
C VAL A 72 -13.51 25.39 16.82
N GLN A 73 -14.13 24.21 16.96
CA GLN A 73 -13.47 22.99 17.45
C GLN A 73 -12.77 22.24 16.30
N GLU A 74 -13.23 22.43 15.06
CA GLU A 74 -12.62 21.85 13.85
C GLU A 74 -11.49 22.71 13.26
N LYS A 75 -11.37 23.95 13.73
CA LYS A 75 -10.36 24.90 13.26
C LYS A 75 -8.93 24.32 13.20
N PRO A 76 -8.44 23.55 14.20
CA PRO A 76 -7.11 22.95 14.15
C PRO A 76 -6.90 22.00 12.96
N MET A 77 -7.95 21.26 12.54
CA MET A 77 -7.89 20.38 11.36
C MET A 77 -7.80 21.21 10.07
N VAL A 78 -8.59 22.29 9.97
CA VAL A 78 -8.54 23.20 8.82
C VAL A 78 -7.17 23.87 8.70
N GLU A 79 -6.59 24.27 9.82
CA GLU A 79 -5.24 24.85 9.87
C GLU A 79 -4.18 23.84 9.46
N LEU A 80 -4.26 22.60 9.93
CA LEU A 80 -3.36 21.52 9.52
C LEU A 80 -3.38 21.34 7.99
N ILE A 81 -4.56 21.22 7.39
CA ILE A 81 -4.71 21.00 5.95
C ILE A 81 -4.10 22.17 5.17
N ARG A 82 -4.41 23.39 5.58
CA ARG A 82 -3.87 24.60 4.95
C ARG A 82 -2.34 24.65 5.04
N ASP A 83 -1.80 24.38 6.22
CA ASP A 83 -0.37 24.56 6.50
C ASP A 83 0.47 23.45 5.88
N ARG A 84 -0.11 22.22 5.74
CA ARG A 84 0.55 21.08 5.07
C ARG A 84 0.50 21.15 3.54
N LYS A 85 -0.46 21.87 2.97
CA LYS A 85 -0.64 21.88 1.51
C LYS A 85 0.64 22.22 0.73
N PRO A 86 1.42 23.26 1.05
CA PRO A 86 2.65 23.59 0.31
C PRO A 86 3.70 22.47 0.36
N GLU A 87 3.79 21.75 1.49
CA GLU A 87 4.72 20.62 1.66
C GLU A 87 4.28 19.42 0.82
N LEU A 88 2.97 19.13 0.79
CA LEU A 88 2.40 18.08 -0.04
C LEU A 88 2.55 18.36 -1.54
N ASP A 89 2.30 19.60 -1.96
CA ASP A 89 2.49 20.02 -3.35
C ASP A 89 3.97 19.84 -3.78
N LYS A 90 4.91 20.21 -2.90
CA LYS A 90 6.34 20.02 -3.14
C LYS A 90 6.72 18.53 -3.18
N ALA A 91 6.18 17.72 -2.27
CA ALA A 91 6.42 16.28 -2.26
C ALA A 91 5.90 15.62 -3.56
N ALA A 92 4.70 15.99 -4.02
CA ALA A 92 4.14 15.53 -5.27
C ALA A 92 5.00 15.92 -6.48
N GLU A 93 5.52 17.14 -6.51
CA GLU A 93 6.44 17.62 -7.56
C GLU A 93 7.74 16.82 -7.57
N LEU A 94 8.37 16.64 -6.39
CA LEU A 94 9.63 15.88 -6.26
C LEU A 94 9.49 14.42 -6.64
N ARG A 95 8.32 13.83 -6.41
CA ARG A 95 8.02 12.44 -6.77
C ARG A 95 7.76 12.26 -8.27
N LYS A 96 7.28 13.28 -8.95
CA LYS A 96 6.88 13.20 -10.36
C LYS A 96 7.97 12.59 -11.23
N GLY A 97 7.60 11.55 -11.97
CA GLY A 97 8.54 10.82 -12.87
C GLY A 97 9.54 9.92 -12.14
N LYS A 98 9.39 9.70 -10.84
CA LYS A 98 10.20 8.75 -10.05
C LYS A 98 9.39 7.49 -9.78
N ALA A 99 9.98 6.33 -10.01
CA ALA A 99 9.46 5.05 -9.57
C ALA A 99 9.82 4.79 -8.10
N GLN A 100 9.01 4.01 -7.41
CA GLN A 100 9.42 3.41 -6.14
C GLN A 100 10.59 2.45 -6.40
N ASP A 101 11.58 2.47 -5.52
CA ASP A 101 12.69 1.53 -5.55
C ASP A 101 12.69 0.66 -4.29
N GLY A 102 13.37 -0.48 -4.35
CA GLY A 102 13.42 -1.43 -3.24
C GLY A 102 13.51 -2.87 -3.71
N LEU A 103 13.15 -3.80 -2.82
CA LEU A 103 12.98 -5.20 -3.18
C LEU A 103 11.73 -5.35 -4.06
N GLY A 104 11.84 -6.11 -5.14
CA GLY A 104 10.71 -6.37 -6.05
C GLY A 104 9.74 -7.38 -5.45
N LEU A 105 8.58 -6.95 -4.98
CA LEU A 105 7.54 -7.88 -4.55
C LEU A 105 6.74 -8.34 -5.76
N LEU A 106 6.91 -9.60 -6.11
CA LEU A 106 6.22 -10.20 -7.26
C LEU A 106 4.77 -10.48 -6.91
N TRP A 107 3.88 -9.90 -7.67
CA TRP A 107 2.44 -10.05 -7.51
C TRP A 107 1.81 -10.45 -8.85
N TYR A 108 1.09 -11.55 -8.83
CA TYR A 108 0.43 -12.10 -10.02
C TYR A 108 -1.08 -11.94 -9.89
N PRO A 109 -1.74 -11.14 -10.74
CA PRO A 109 -3.20 -11.04 -10.76
C PRO A 109 -3.85 -12.41 -10.99
N GLY A 110 -4.91 -12.69 -10.23
CA GLY A 110 -5.64 -13.95 -10.35
C GLY A 110 -5.07 -15.10 -9.51
N GLN A 111 -4.04 -14.87 -8.71
CA GLN A 111 -3.52 -15.86 -7.78
C GLN A 111 -4.58 -16.37 -6.79
N GLU A 112 -5.60 -15.57 -6.52
CA GLU A 112 -6.76 -15.93 -5.69
C GLU A 112 -7.48 -17.18 -6.21
N ASN A 113 -7.46 -17.41 -7.52
CA ASN A 113 -8.08 -18.58 -8.14
C ASN A 113 -7.34 -19.89 -7.82
N LEU A 114 -6.13 -19.80 -7.28
CA LEU A 114 -5.30 -20.96 -6.89
C LEU A 114 -5.44 -21.27 -5.39
N LEU A 115 -6.19 -20.48 -4.65
CA LEU A 115 -6.43 -20.73 -3.23
C LEU A 115 -7.49 -21.82 -3.05
N GLU A 116 -7.21 -22.77 -2.16
CA GLU A 116 -8.20 -23.70 -1.70
C GLU A 116 -9.15 -23.05 -0.70
N THR A 117 -10.44 -23.26 -0.89
CA THR A 117 -11.49 -22.75 0.00
C THR A 117 -12.29 -23.92 0.60
N PRO A 118 -11.71 -24.70 1.52
CA PRO A 118 -12.34 -25.90 2.07
C PRO A 118 -13.69 -25.63 2.74
N GLY A 119 -13.85 -24.47 3.33
CA GLY A 119 -15.10 -24.01 3.96
C GLY A 119 -16.05 -23.27 3.02
N GLY A 120 -15.63 -22.99 1.78
CA GLY A 120 -16.41 -22.19 0.81
C GLY A 120 -16.64 -20.74 1.24
N ARG A 121 -15.74 -20.17 2.03
CA ARG A 121 -15.89 -18.83 2.62
C ARG A 121 -15.02 -17.82 1.87
N LEU A 122 -15.52 -16.59 1.73
CA LEU A 122 -14.78 -15.49 1.07
C LEU A 122 -13.50 -15.07 1.80
N ASP A 123 -13.47 -15.21 3.12
CA ASP A 123 -12.28 -14.89 3.91
C ASP A 123 -11.13 -15.90 3.71
N GLU A 124 -11.40 -17.08 3.17
CA GLU A 124 -10.38 -18.04 2.74
C GLU A 124 -9.63 -17.59 1.47
N LEU A 125 -10.18 -16.64 0.71
CA LEU A 125 -9.53 -16.01 -0.44
C LEU A 125 -8.57 -14.89 -0.08
N ILE A 126 -8.41 -14.59 1.20
CA ILE A 126 -7.47 -13.56 1.66
C ILE A 126 -6.03 -14.07 1.52
N ILE A 127 -5.30 -13.43 0.62
CA ILE A 127 -3.88 -13.72 0.44
C ILE A 127 -3.09 -13.06 1.56
N LYS A 128 -2.27 -13.86 2.21
CA LYS A 128 -1.33 -13.34 3.21
C LYS A 128 -0.24 -12.51 2.52
N ARG A 129 -0.06 -11.29 2.97
CA ARG A 129 0.85 -10.31 2.41
C ARG A 129 1.94 -9.95 3.42
N GLU A 130 2.64 -10.97 3.91
CA GLU A 130 3.60 -10.79 5.01
C GLU A 130 4.82 -9.96 4.59
N PHE A 131 5.33 -10.16 3.37
CA PHE A 131 6.53 -9.48 2.91
C PHE A 131 6.32 -7.99 2.61
N ASP A 132 5.11 -7.59 2.20
CA ASP A 132 4.80 -6.20 1.88
C ASP A 132 4.69 -5.31 3.13
N THR A 133 4.54 -5.92 4.29
CA THR A 133 4.54 -5.21 5.57
C THR A 133 5.82 -5.44 6.37
N LEU A 134 6.36 -6.67 6.38
CA LEU A 134 7.54 -7.03 7.16
C LEU A 134 8.77 -6.20 6.77
N PHE A 135 9.12 -6.17 5.49
CA PHE A 135 10.31 -5.46 5.04
C PHE A 135 10.22 -3.94 5.24
N PRO A 136 9.12 -3.25 4.89
CA PRO A 136 8.96 -1.82 5.21
C PRO A 136 9.00 -1.51 6.69
N MET A 137 8.48 -2.38 7.57
CA MET A 137 8.58 -2.20 9.02
C MET A 137 10.03 -2.29 9.51
N LEU A 138 10.89 -3.01 8.81
CA LEU A 138 12.33 -3.08 9.06
C LEU A 138 13.12 -1.93 8.40
N GLY A 139 12.44 -1.00 7.73
CA GLY A 139 13.06 0.09 7.00
C GLY A 139 13.63 -0.31 5.63
N ILE A 140 13.26 -1.49 5.14
CA ILE A 140 13.67 -1.98 3.81
C ILE A 140 12.52 -1.72 2.83
N PRO A 141 12.70 -0.84 1.84
CA PRO A 141 11.63 -0.51 0.90
C PRO A 141 11.32 -1.69 -0.02
N VAL A 142 10.05 -1.79 -0.42
CA VAL A 142 9.57 -2.75 -1.42
C VAL A 142 8.79 -2.00 -2.51
N CYS A 143 8.83 -2.53 -3.72
CA CYS A 143 8.02 -2.06 -4.84
C CYS A 143 7.37 -3.24 -5.55
N PHE A 144 6.32 -2.98 -6.35
CA PHE A 144 5.58 -4.03 -7.07
C PHE A 144 6.05 -4.21 -8.52
N GLU A 145 7.34 -4.05 -8.73
CA GLU A 145 8.01 -4.29 -10.00
C GLU A 145 9.17 -5.26 -9.79
N GLU A 146 9.53 -6.01 -10.83
CA GLU A 146 10.70 -6.88 -10.77
C GLU A 146 11.99 -6.06 -10.61
N ARG A 147 12.88 -6.53 -9.73
CA ARG A 147 14.19 -5.91 -9.41
C ARG A 147 15.30 -6.95 -9.43
N GLU A 148 16.51 -6.53 -9.06
CA GLU A 148 17.65 -7.44 -8.90
C GLU A 148 17.43 -8.46 -7.78
N VAL A 149 16.77 -8.05 -6.69
CA VAL A 149 16.34 -8.94 -5.63
C VAL A 149 14.82 -8.90 -5.52
N ASN A 150 14.20 -10.07 -5.60
CA ASN A 150 12.76 -10.21 -5.64
C ASN A 150 12.23 -11.02 -4.45
N LEU A 151 11.01 -10.71 -4.06
CA LEU A 151 10.25 -11.39 -3.02
C LEU A 151 9.12 -12.15 -3.69
N LEU A 152 9.02 -13.44 -3.42
CA LEU A 152 7.94 -14.28 -3.92
C LEU A 152 7.33 -15.04 -2.74
N SER A 153 6.04 -14.80 -2.50
CA SER A 153 5.35 -15.32 -1.31
C SER A 153 4.12 -16.16 -1.67
N GLY A 154 3.89 -17.19 -0.88
CA GLY A 154 2.68 -18.00 -0.90
C GLY A 154 2.33 -18.52 -2.29
N VAL A 155 1.05 -18.44 -2.62
CA VAL A 155 0.48 -18.95 -3.89
C VAL A 155 0.96 -18.21 -5.15
N ASN A 156 1.58 -17.01 -5.00
CA ASN A 156 2.22 -16.35 -6.14
C ASN A 156 3.27 -17.26 -6.83
N ALA A 157 3.90 -18.13 -6.06
CA ALA A 157 4.87 -19.08 -6.60
C ALA A 157 4.26 -20.05 -7.62
N LEU A 158 2.97 -20.37 -7.49
CA LEU A 158 2.24 -21.22 -8.44
C LEU A 158 1.91 -20.50 -9.76
N CYS A 159 1.93 -19.16 -9.75
CA CYS A 159 1.72 -18.36 -10.95
C CYS A 159 2.98 -18.27 -11.84
N CYS A 160 4.16 -18.58 -11.28
CA CYS A 160 5.42 -18.53 -12.02
C CYS A 160 5.57 -19.76 -12.92
N SER A 161 5.91 -19.54 -14.18
CA SER A 161 6.39 -20.62 -15.02
C SER A 161 7.77 -21.11 -14.53
N ARG A 162 8.14 -22.34 -14.90
CA ARG A 162 9.46 -22.86 -14.57
C ARG A 162 10.59 -21.99 -15.14
N GLU A 163 10.41 -21.48 -16.34
CA GLU A 163 11.41 -20.62 -17.01
C GLU A 163 11.57 -19.29 -16.26
N GLU A 164 10.48 -18.69 -15.86
CA GLU A 164 10.46 -17.46 -15.07
C GLU A 164 11.12 -17.66 -13.71
N LEU A 165 10.79 -18.75 -13.03
CA LEU A 165 11.39 -19.09 -11.75
C LEU A 165 12.91 -19.28 -11.86
N MET A 166 13.40 -19.99 -12.90
CA MET A 166 14.83 -20.15 -13.14
C MET A 166 15.52 -18.82 -13.43
N ARG A 167 14.86 -17.92 -14.15
CA ARG A 167 15.35 -16.57 -14.42
C ARG A 167 15.43 -15.74 -13.13
N LEU A 168 14.43 -15.80 -12.28
CA LEU A 168 14.40 -15.11 -10.99
C LEU A 168 15.46 -15.63 -10.02
N LEU A 169 15.69 -16.95 -10.00
CA LEU A 169 16.77 -17.57 -9.21
C LEU A 169 18.16 -17.12 -9.68
N GLY A 170 18.30 -16.80 -10.96
CA GLY A 170 19.55 -16.23 -11.51
C GLY A 170 19.83 -14.79 -11.09
N LYS A 171 18.83 -14.07 -10.56
CA LYS A 171 18.95 -12.77 -9.92
C LYS A 171 19.08 -12.96 -8.39
N GLY A 172 18.24 -12.36 -7.61
CA GLY A 172 18.07 -12.62 -6.18
C GLY A 172 16.61 -12.94 -5.90
N LEU A 173 16.33 -14.04 -5.21
CA LEU A 173 14.98 -14.46 -4.89
C LEU A 173 14.87 -14.85 -3.40
N ILE A 174 13.97 -14.17 -2.69
CA ILE A 174 13.61 -14.48 -1.32
C ILE A 174 12.22 -15.11 -1.33
N LEU A 175 12.10 -16.29 -0.72
CA LEU A 175 10.87 -17.05 -0.64
C LEU A 175 10.41 -17.11 0.81
N ASP A 176 9.10 -17.07 1.03
CA ASP A 176 8.53 -17.53 2.30
C ASP A 176 8.42 -19.06 2.31
N GLY A 177 8.03 -19.63 3.46
CA GLY A 177 7.96 -21.09 3.63
C GLY A 177 6.93 -21.74 2.72
N ASP A 178 5.84 -21.06 2.40
CA ASP A 178 4.79 -21.58 1.53
C ASP A 178 5.23 -21.53 0.06
N ALA A 179 5.78 -20.42 -0.40
CA ALA A 179 6.36 -20.31 -1.73
C ALA A 179 7.49 -21.34 -1.94
N ALA A 180 8.36 -21.54 -0.96
CA ALA A 180 9.42 -22.53 -1.03
C ALA A 180 8.88 -23.96 -1.22
N ARG A 181 7.75 -24.31 -0.58
CA ARG A 181 7.10 -25.62 -0.77
C ARG A 181 6.54 -25.84 -2.18
N TYR A 182 6.07 -24.75 -2.81
CA TYR A 182 5.52 -24.83 -4.18
C TYR A 182 6.63 -24.90 -5.24
N VAL A 183 7.82 -24.42 -4.91
CA VAL A 183 8.97 -24.34 -5.83
C VAL A 183 9.83 -25.61 -5.76
N CYS A 184 9.88 -26.30 -4.61
CA CYS A 184 10.65 -27.53 -4.40
C CYS A 184 9.84 -28.78 -4.70
#